data_9eb464e491cf11e9f2197161fc20c891
#
_entry.id   9eb464e491cf11e9f2197161fc20c891
#
_cell.length_a   1.000
_cell.length_b   1.000
_cell.length_c   1.000
_cell.angle_alpha   90.00
_cell.angle_beta   90.00
_cell.angle_gamma   90.00
#
_symmetry.space_group_name_H-M   'P 1'
#
loop_
_entity.id
_entity.type
_entity.pdbx_description
1 polymer ?
#
loop_
_entity_poly.entity_id
_entity_poly.type
_entity_poly.pdbx_seq_one_letter_code
_entity_poly.pdbx_strand_id
1 'polypeptide(L)'
;MITLEAYWKGRDKEYPDELTESIKENAAETVRRVNELLALAEADTGFVFEEVASGWRPHAVNDSTANAATGSKHLTAQACDVRDPQGHLDEWCVRNQDKLAEIGLWLELPKATPNWAHLQTAPPKSHARIFIP
;
A
#
# COMPACT_ATOMS: atom_id res chain seq x y z
N MET A 1 -7.82 4.71 9.70
CA MET A 1 -7.59 3.24 9.68
C MET A 1 -8.31 2.60 8.49
N ILE A 2 -7.66 1.68 7.83
CA ILE A 2 -8.26 0.91 6.74
C ILE A 2 -8.67 -0.48 7.23
N THR A 3 -9.72 -1.05 6.63
CA THR A 3 -10.18 -2.40 6.96
C THR A 3 -9.68 -3.38 5.90
N LEU A 4 -9.65 -4.67 6.23
CA LEU A 4 -9.31 -5.70 5.27
C LEU A 4 -10.36 -5.75 4.14
N GLU A 5 -11.62 -5.51 4.46
CA GLU A 5 -12.70 -5.42 3.47
C GLU A 5 -12.44 -4.28 2.46
N ALA A 6 -12.05 -3.09 2.96
CA ALA A 6 -11.69 -1.97 2.10
C ALA A 6 -10.46 -2.31 1.24
N TYR A 7 -9.50 -3.05 1.80
CA TYR A 7 -8.30 -3.48 1.09
C TYR A 7 -8.62 -4.41 -0.09
N TRP A 8 -9.54 -5.34 0.11
CA TRP A 8 -9.96 -6.26 -0.95
C TRP A 8 -10.69 -5.57 -2.10
N LYS A 9 -11.45 -4.53 -1.83
CA LYS A 9 -12.27 -3.82 -2.84
C LYS A 9 -13.18 -4.78 -3.61
N GLY A 10 -13.71 -5.81 -2.95
CA GLY A 10 -14.57 -6.82 -3.55
C GLY A 10 -13.86 -7.88 -4.41
N ARG A 11 -12.56 -7.75 -4.62
CA ARG A 11 -11.79 -8.65 -5.49
C ARG A 11 -11.61 -10.05 -4.92
N ASP A 12 -11.68 -10.19 -3.61
CA ASP A 12 -11.67 -11.48 -2.92
C ASP A 12 -12.86 -12.37 -3.33
N LYS A 13 -14.02 -11.74 -3.55
CA LYS A 13 -15.25 -12.43 -3.98
C LYS A 13 -15.33 -12.57 -5.50
N GLU A 14 -14.79 -11.60 -6.22
CA GLU A 14 -14.82 -11.58 -7.68
C GLU A 14 -13.80 -12.54 -8.30
N TYR A 15 -12.64 -12.73 -7.64
CA TYR A 15 -11.55 -13.58 -8.12
C TYR A 15 -11.12 -14.62 -7.08
N PRO A 16 -12.04 -15.47 -6.59
CA PRO A 16 -11.71 -16.42 -5.51
C PRO A 16 -10.66 -17.45 -5.91
N ASP A 17 -10.54 -17.77 -7.21
CA ASP A 17 -9.58 -18.75 -7.71
C ASP A 17 -8.13 -18.26 -7.66
N GLU A 18 -7.92 -16.94 -7.63
CA GLU A 18 -6.59 -16.35 -7.49
C GLU A 18 -6.22 -16.07 -6.03
N LEU A 19 -7.18 -16.19 -5.12
CA LEU A 19 -7.01 -15.85 -3.69
C LEU A 19 -6.44 -17.05 -2.92
N THR A 20 -5.13 -17.11 -2.82
CA THR A 20 -4.42 -18.16 -2.09
C THR A 20 -4.31 -17.83 -0.59
N GLU A 21 -3.97 -18.83 0.24
CA GLU A 21 -3.68 -18.62 1.66
C GLU A 21 -2.53 -17.64 1.87
N SER A 22 -1.50 -17.73 1.03
CA SER A 22 -0.35 -16.82 1.06
C SER A 22 -0.79 -15.35 0.82
N ILE A 23 -1.69 -15.13 -0.14
CA ILE A 23 -2.24 -13.80 -0.42
C ILE A 23 -3.05 -13.29 0.77
N LYS A 24 -3.86 -14.14 1.39
CA LYS A 24 -4.64 -13.76 2.58
C LYS A 24 -3.74 -13.36 3.74
N GLU A 25 -2.67 -14.11 3.99
CA GLU A 25 -1.71 -13.80 5.05
C GLU A 25 -0.97 -12.49 4.75
N ASN A 26 -0.53 -12.30 3.51
CA ASN A 26 0.14 -11.07 3.10
C ASN A 26 -0.78 -9.85 3.24
N ALA A 27 -2.05 -9.99 2.85
CA ALA A 27 -3.03 -8.91 2.97
C ALA A 27 -3.23 -8.49 4.43
N ALA A 28 -3.39 -9.46 5.33
CA ALA A 28 -3.56 -9.18 6.76
C ALA A 28 -2.35 -8.45 7.32
N GLU A 29 -1.13 -8.87 6.96
CA GLU A 29 0.10 -8.23 7.41
C GLU A 29 0.27 -6.83 6.81
N THR A 30 -0.06 -6.64 5.55
CA THR A 30 0.00 -5.34 4.90
C THR A 30 -0.95 -4.34 5.56
N VAL A 31 -2.20 -4.74 5.78
CA VAL A 31 -3.19 -3.89 6.46
C VAL A 31 -2.74 -3.55 7.89
N ARG A 32 -2.20 -4.53 8.62
CA ARG A 32 -1.70 -4.30 9.98
C ARG A 32 -0.60 -3.23 10.01
N ARG A 33 0.41 -3.38 9.16
CA ARG A 33 1.54 -2.42 9.11
C ARG A 33 1.11 -1.04 8.63
N VAL A 34 0.28 -0.98 7.61
CA VAL A 34 -0.24 0.29 7.10
C VAL A 34 -1.04 1.01 8.18
N ASN A 35 -1.90 0.31 8.91
CA ASN A 35 -2.67 0.91 10.00
C ASN A 35 -1.79 1.42 11.14
N GLU A 36 -0.70 0.73 11.46
CA GLU A 36 0.26 1.19 12.45
C GLU A 36 0.88 2.53 12.00
N LEU A 37 1.24 2.64 10.74
CA LEU A 37 1.77 3.88 10.17
C LEU A 37 0.71 4.99 10.17
N LEU A 38 -0.50 4.69 9.72
CA LEU A 38 -1.58 5.66 9.64
C LEU A 38 -1.93 6.24 11.00
N ALA A 39 -1.91 5.42 12.05
CA ALA A 39 -2.17 5.90 13.41
C ALA A 39 -1.15 6.97 13.83
N LEU A 40 0.13 6.78 13.51
CA LEU A 40 1.18 7.75 13.81
C LEU A 40 1.00 9.02 12.96
N ALA A 41 0.75 8.88 11.67
CA ALA A 41 0.57 10.01 10.78
C ALA A 41 -0.66 10.85 11.15
N GLU A 42 -1.77 10.20 11.47
CA GLU A 42 -3.01 10.87 11.90
C GLU A 42 -2.80 11.63 13.21
N ALA A 43 -2.09 11.04 14.17
CA ALA A 43 -1.78 11.70 15.43
C ALA A 43 -0.91 12.96 15.25
N ASP A 44 0.06 12.91 14.34
CA ASP A 44 0.98 14.01 14.09
C ASP A 44 0.37 15.12 13.23
N THR A 45 -0.44 14.77 12.23
CA THR A 45 -0.94 15.72 11.24
C THR A 45 -2.34 16.24 11.52
N GLY A 46 -3.14 15.47 12.26
CA GLY A 46 -4.57 15.75 12.45
C GLY A 46 -5.44 15.39 11.24
N PHE A 47 -4.84 14.92 10.15
CA PHE A 47 -5.57 14.41 8.99
C PHE A 47 -5.95 12.94 9.19
N VAL A 48 -7.00 12.50 8.51
CA VAL A 48 -7.46 11.11 8.55
C VAL A 48 -7.21 10.47 7.18
N PHE A 49 -6.60 9.28 7.18
CA PHE A 49 -6.28 8.52 5.98
C PHE A 49 -6.98 7.15 6.09
N GLU A 50 -8.09 6.98 5.39
CA GLU A 50 -8.93 5.78 5.55
C GLU A 50 -9.39 5.17 4.23
N GLU A 51 -9.05 5.79 3.09
CA GLU A 51 -9.51 5.32 1.79
C GLU A 51 -8.41 4.56 1.05
N VAL A 52 -8.69 3.31 0.68
CA VAL A 52 -7.80 2.48 -0.13
C VAL A 52 -8.06 2.78 -1.61
N ALA A 53 -7.04 3.31 -2.28
CA ALA A 53 -7.08 3.51 -3.72
C ALA A 53 -6.84 2.20 -4.47
N SER A 54 -5.92 1.36 -3.96
CA SER A 54 -5.68 0.01 -4.50
C SER A 54 -5.07 -0.88 -3.43
N GLY A 55 -5.63 -2.07 -3.29
CA GLY A 55 -5.09 -3.12 -2.43
C GLY A 55 -4.59 -4.30 -3.26
N TRP A 56 -5.07 -5.51 -2.96
CA TRP A 56 -4.73 -6.67 -3.78
C TRP A 56 -5.27 -6.52 -5.20
N ARG A 57 -4.41 -6.79 -6.18
CA ARG A 57 -4.79 -6.88 -7.58
C ARG A 57 -4.54 -8.29 -8.10
N PRO A 58 -5.61 -9.07 -8.41
CA PRO A 58 -5.44 -10.32 -9.15
C PRO A 58 -4.79 -10.05 -10.51
N HIS A 59 -4.21 -11.06 -11.14
CA HIS A 59 -3.57 -10.91 -12.46
C HIS A 59 -4.51 -10.28 -13.49
N ALA A 60 -5.77 -10.71 -13.52
CA ALA A 60 -6.76 -10.16 -14.44
C ALA A 60 -6.93 -8.64 -14.30
N VAL A 61 -6.93 -8.14 -13.06
CA VAL A 61 -7.05 -6.70 -12.77
C VAL A 61 -5.74 -5.98 -13.08
N ASN A 62 -4.60 -6.55 -12.67
CA ASN A 62 -3.29 -5.93 -12.91
C ASN A 62 -2.99 -5.80 -14.41
N ASP A 63 -3.32 -6.81 -15.19
CA ASP A 63 -3.09 -6.82 -16.63
C ASP A 63 -3.91 -5.75 -17.36
N SER A 64 -5.08 -5.36 -16.81
CA SER A 64 -5.93 -4.32 -17.36
C SER A 64 -5.72 -2.94 -16.73
N THR A 65 -4.83 -2.83 -15.73
CA THR A 65 -4.54 -1.56 -15.06
C THR A 65 -3.45 -0.80 -15.83
N ALA A 66 -3.77 0.43 -16.24
CA ALA A 66 -2.83 1.28 -16.95
C ALA A 66 -1.57 1.53 -16.10
N ASN A 67 -0.40 1.36 -16.72
CA ASN A 67 0.92 1.58 -16.10
C ASN A 67 1.25 0.65 -14.93
N ALA A 68 0.48 -0.42 -14.72
CA ALA A 68 0.79 -1.39 -13.67
C ALA A 68 2.02 -2.21 -14.07
N ALA A 69 2.96 -2.36 -13.12
CA ALA A 69 4.15 -3.18 -13.33
C ALA A 69 3.78 -4.66 -13.37
N THR A 70 4.45 -5.43 -14.23
CA THR A 70 4.26 -6.88 -14.32
C THR A 70 4.59 -7.60 -13.01
N GLY A 71 5.60 -7.10 -12.28
CA GLY A 71 6.00 -7.62 -10.98
C GLY A 71 5.46 -6.80 -9.80
N SER A 72 4.32 -6.16 -9.95
CA SER A 72 3.72 -5.32 -8.90
C SER A 72 3.50 -6.09 -7.61
N LYS A 73 3.81 -5.46 -6.47
CA LYS A 73 3.57 -6.03 -5.15
C LYS A 73 2.08 -6.06 -4.77
N HIS A 74 1.24 -5.40 -5.53
CA HIS A 74 -0.22 -5.56 -5.43
C HIS A 74 -0.67 -6.98 -5.79
N LEU A 75 0.03 -7.65 -6.69
CA LEU A 75 -0.28 -9.04 -7.09
C LEU A 75 -0.19 -10.03 -5.93
N THR A 76 0.74 -9.81 -5.01
CA THR A 76 0.97 -10.68 -3.86
C THR A 76 0.34 -10.15 -2.57
N ALA A 77 -0.48 -9.09 -2.67
CA ALA A 77 -1.08 -8.40 -1.52
C ALA A 77 -0.04 -7.82 -0.54
N GLN A 78 1.11 -7.44 -1.05
CA GLN A 78 2.19 -6.83 -0.27
C GLN A 78 2.31 -5.33 -0.49
N ALA A 79 1.34 -4.73 -1.15
CA ALA A 79 1.27 -3.28 -1.36
C ALA A 79 -0.13 -2.75 -1.11
N CYS A 80 -0.19 -1.49 -0.69
CA CYS A 80 -1.42 -0.76 -0.46
C CYS A 80 -1.23 0.69 -0.91
N ASP A 81 -2.12 1.16 -1.78
CA ASP A 81 -2.19 2.56 -2.15
C ASP A 81 -3.27 3.22 -1.30
N VAL A 82 -2.88 4.19 -0.50
CA VAL A 82 -3.78 4.97 0.35
C VAL A 82 -4.04 6.31 -0.33
N ARG A 83 -5.30 6.69 -0.46
CA ARG A 83 -5.67 7.96 -1.09
C ARG A 83 -5.04 9.14 -0.34
N ASP A 84 -4.36 10.02 -1.08
CA ASP A 84 -3.60 11.14 -0.54
C ASP A 84 -3.57 12.30 -1.54
N PRO A 85 -4.74 12.94 -1.82
CA PRO A 85 -4.84 13.89 -2.93
C PRO A 85 -3.99 15.14 -2.76
N GLN A 86 -3.68 15.55 -1.52
CA GLN A 86 -2.83 16.70 -1.24
C GLN A 86 -1.39 16.33 -0.87
N GLY A 87 -1.06 15.04 -0.83
CA GLY A 87 0.29 14.57 -0.50
C GLY A 87 0.68 14.68 0.97
N HIS A 88 -0.28 14.83 1.88
CA HIS A 88 0.00 14.95 3.31
C HIS A 88 0.63 13.69 3.90
N LEU A 89 0.14 12.51 3.49
CA LEU A 89 0.69 11.25 3.94
C LEU A 89 2.08 11.00 3.37
N ASP A 90 2.26 11.22 2.07
CA ASP A 90 3.57 11.12 1.42
C ASP A 90 4.60 12.01 2.11
N GLU A 91 4.24 13.28 2.36
CA GLU A 91 5.13 14.24 3.01
C GLU A 91 5.50 13.78 4.42
N TRP A 92 4.53 13.29 5.19
CA TRP A 92 4.78 12.77 6.52
C TRP A 92 5.75 11.57 6.47
N CYS A 93 5.54 10.65 5.55
CA CYS A 93 6.41 9.48 5.38
C CYS A 93 7.85 9.89 5.02
N VAL A 94 8.03 10.84 4.12
CA VAL A 94 9.35 11.33 3.74
C VAL A 94 10.09 11.92 4.95
N ARG A 95 9.39 12.61 5.83
CA ARG A 95 9.98 13.19 7.05
C ARG A 95 10.16 12.17 8.17
N ASN A 96 9.53 11.00 8.08
CA ASN A 96 9.53 10.00 9.14
C ASN A 96 9.98 8.63 8.62
N GLN A 97 11.06 8.60 7.84
CA GLN A 97 11.59 7.36 7.27
C GLN A 97 12.01 6.34 8.32
N ASP A 98 12.42 6.82 9.50
CA ASP A 98 12.71 5.96 10.66
C ASP A 98 11.47 5.15 11.09
N LYS A 99 10.29 5.76 11.03
CA LYS A 99 9.03 5.07 11.35
C LYS A 99 8.68 4.02 10.30
N LEU A 100 8.89 4.35 9.03
CA LEU A 100 8.74 3.35 7.95
C LEU A 100 9.64 2.15 8.22
N ALA A 101 10.91 2.39 8.57
CA ALA A 101 11.87 1.32 8.85
C ALA A 101 11.47 0.47 10.06
N GLU A 102 11.04 1.10 11.15
CA GLU A 102 10.61 0.40 12.37
C GLU A 102 9.41 -0.51 12.11
N ILE A 103 8.45 -0.05 11.30
CA ILE A 103 7.24 -0.79 10.98
C ILE A 103 7.51 -1.86 9.91
N GLY A 104 8.49 -1.63 9.05
CA GLY A 104 8.81 -2.53 7.95
C GLY A 104 8.03 -2.21 6.68
N LEU A 105 7.92 -0.92 6.36
CA LEU A 105 7.28 -0.44 5.14
C LEU A 105 8.28 0.32 4.27
N TRP A 106 8.05 0.26 2.97
CA TRP A 106 8.76 1.05 1.95
C TRP A 106 7.76 1.92 1.22
N LEU A 107 8.18 3.14 0.86
CA LEU A 107 7.36 4.12 0.16
C LEU A 107 7.86 4.31 -1.26
N GLU A 108 6.99 4.17 -2.25
CA GLU A 108 7.31 4.57 -3.61
C GLU A 108 7.44 6.09 -3.67
N LEU A 109 8.39 6.57 -4.47
CA LEU A 109 8.68 8.01 -4.58
C LEU A 109 7.38 8.79 -4.84
N PRO A 110 7.03 9.78 -4.00
CA PRO A 110 5.77 10.52 -4.11
C PRO A 110 5.48 11.12 -5.47
N LYS A 111 6.52 11.57 -6.18
CA LYS A 111 6.40 12.12 -7.52
C LYS A 111 5.79 11.12 -8.52
N ALA A 112 6.01 9.83 -8.30
CA ALA A 112 5.49 8.76 -9.15
C ALA A 112 4.05 8.36 -8.81
N THR A 113 3.52 8.81 -7.68
CA THR A 113 2.22 8.41 -7.16
C THR A 113 1.33 9.63 -6.86
N PRO A 114 0.96 10.44 -7.86
CA PRO A 114 0.08 11.57 -7.62
C PRO A 114 -1.29 11.09 -7.13
N ASN A 115 -1.81 11.70 -6.05
CA ASN A 115 -3.09 11.42 -5.41
C ASN A 115 -3.13 10.20 -4.48
N TRP A 116 -2.04 9.43 -4.34
CA TRP A 116 -1.99 8.32 -3.38
C TRP A 116 -0.58 8.12 -2.83
N ALA A 117 -0.49 7.47 -1.68
CA ALA A 117 0.78 7.00 -1.12
C ALA A 117 0.86 5.48 -1.32
N HIS A 118 1.90 5.02 -2.00
CA HIS A 118 2.14 3.59 -2.22
C HIS A 118 3.07 3.06 -1.13
N LEU A 119 2.53 2.18 -0.29
CA LEU A 119 3.26 1.55 0.80
C LEU A 119 3.34 0.05 0.54
N GLN A 120 4.50 -0.55 0.76
CA GLN A 120 4.65 -2.00 0.58
C GLN A 120 5.46 -2.64 1.71
N THR A 121 5.14 -3.90 1.98
CA THR A 121 5.80 -4.71 3.01
C THR A 121 7.02 -5.45 2.47
N ALA A 122 7.10 -5.62 1.15
CA ALA A 122 8.24 -6.26 0.50
C ALA A 122 9.30 -5.21 0.15
N PRO A 123 10.59 -5.48 0.39
CA PRO A 123 11.64 -4.52 0.02
C PRO A 123 11.71 -4.35 -1.50
N PRO A 124 11.98 -3.12 -1.99
CA PRO A 124 12.27 -2.91 -3.40
C PRO A 124 13.66 -3.46 -3.75
N LYS A 125 13.95 -3.63 -5.02
CA LYS A 125 15.27 -4.12 -5.47
C LYS A 125 16.43 -3.27 -4.96
N SER A 126 16.25 -1.96 -4.90
CA SER A 126 17.27 -1.02 -4.40
C SER A 126 17.46 -1.08 -2.90
N HIS A 127 16.51 -1.66 -2.14
CA HIS A 127 16.43 -1.58 -0.68
C HIS A 127 16.40 -0.15 -0.14
N ALA A 128 16.12 0.84 -0.98
CA ALA A 128 15.94 2.22 -0.55
C ALA A 128 14.56 2.38 0.11
N ARG A 129 14.52 3.02 1.27
CA ARG A 129 13.27 3.20 2.02
C ARG A 129 12.23 3.95 1.22
N ILE A 130 12.67 4.97 0.48
CA ILE A 130 11.87 5.65 -0.54
C ILE A 130 12.48 5.25 -1.88
N PHE A 131 11.72 4.56 -2.69
CA PHE A 131 12.26 3.94 -3.91
C PHE A 131 11.63 4.49 -5.19
N ILE A 132 12.42 4.44 -6.25
CA ILE A 132 11.97 4.78 -7.60
C ILE A 132 11.42 3.50 -8.25
N PRO A 133 10.20 3.53 -8.79
CA PRO A 133 9.60 2.36 -9.41
C PRO A 133 10.32 1.91 -10.68
#